data_320241fe461088edd0dff3f56ae2a93a
#
_entry.id   320241fe461088edd0dff3f56ae2a93a
#
_cell.length_a   1.000
_cell.length_b   1.000
_cell.length_c   1.000
_cell.angle_alpha   90.00
_cell.angle_beta   90.00
_cell.angle_gamma   90.00
#
_symmetry.space_group_name_H-M   'P 1'
#
loop_
_entity.id
_entity.type
_entity.pdbx_description
1 polymer ?
#
loop_
_entity_poly.entity_id
_entity_poly.type
_entity_poly.pdbx_seq_one_letter_code
_entity_poly.pdbx_strand_id
1 'polypeptide(L)'
;AAKMLVEVAKTQEDEVGDGTTTAVIIAGELLKKSEDLLDQEIHPTIIALGYRQAAAKAIELLDDIAIDAKDEDTLTKVAMTAMTGKGTEKAREPLAELIVGAVNQVVEDGKVDTEQIKIESKDGAAIDDSELVSGVIIDKEKVHPGMPSEVSDAKIALVNSAIEVKETEVDAEIRITDPNQMQAFIEQEEAMIKEMVDGLAAAGANVLFCQKGIDDLAQHYLAKAGILAVRRVKKSDMEKLAKATGAKIITNLEDLTADDLGVAGNVTEDKVAGDDMIFVKECKDPKAVTLLLRGSTSHVVDEIERAVEDAIGVVASTVEDGKVVIGGGAPEIAIAK
;
A
#
# COMPACT_ATOMS: atom_id res chain seq x y z
N ALA A 1 -4.82 18.13 28.14
CA ALA A 1 -3.89 18.84 27.24
C ALA A 1 -2.98 17.87 26.48
N ALA A 2 -2.12 17.06 27.13
CA ALA A 2 -1.15 16.20 26.44
C ALA A 2 -1.80 15.24 25.41
N LYS A 3 -2.91 14.57 25.75
CA LYS A 3 -3.63 13.71 24.79
C LYS A 3 -4.15 14.47 23.57
N MET A 4 -4.58 15.71 23.74
CA MET A 4 -5.04 16.54 22.61
C MET A 4 -3.87 16.93 21.69
N LEU A 5 -2.67 17.17 22.23
CA LEU A 5 -1.48 17.42 21.41
C LEU A 5 -1.05 16.18 20.63
N VAL A 6 -1.23 14.97 21.20
CA VAL A 6 -1.01 13.71 20.48
C VAL A 6 -1.99 13.56 19.31
N GLU A 7 -3.27 13.91 19.53
CA GLU A 7 -4.27 13.88 18.44
C GLU A 7 -3.93 14.90 17.33
N VAL A 8 -3.47 16.12 17.70
CA VAL A 8 -2.99 17.10 16.71
C VAL A 8 -1.83 16.54 15.89
N ALA A 9 -0.85 15.89 16.54
CA ALA A 9 0.27 15.28 15.83
C ALA A 9 -0.19 14.16 14.87
N LYS A 10 -1.09 13.28 15.33
CA LYS A 10 -1.63 12.20 14.48
C LYS A 10 -2.41 12.75 13.28
N THR A 11 -3.27 13.72 13.50
CA THR A 11 -4.01 14.34 12.38
C THR A 11 -3.04 14.97 11.37
N GLN A 12 -1.97 15.61 11.83
CA GLN A 12 -0.93 16.16 10.95
C GLN A 12 -0.21 15.05 10.14
N GLU A 13 0.07 13.91 10.77
CA GLU A 13 0.66 12.75 10.13
C GLU A 13 -0.29 12.13 9.09
N ASP A 14 -1.54 11.92 9.47
CA ASP A 14 -2.57 11.30 8.62
C ASP A 14 -2.90 12.16 7.39
N GLU A 15 -2.89 13.51 7.51
CA GLU A 15 -3.28 14.42 6.42
C GLU A 15 -2.11 14.85 5.53
N VAL A 16 -0.90 14.98 6.10
CA VAL A 16 0.25 15.58 5.36
C VAL A 16 1.48 14.66 5.34
N GLY A 17 1.56 13.68 6.24
CA GLY A 17 2.67 12.74 6.36
C GLY A 17 3.91 13.28 7.07
N ASP A 18 4.01 14.58 7.35
CA ASP A 18 5.16 15.20 8.05
C ASP A 18 4.74 16.44 8.85
N GLY A 19 5.68 17.05 9.58
CA GLY A 19 5.46 18.28 10.34
C GLY A 19 4.86 18.07 11.73
N THR A 20 4.74 16.84 12.21
CA THR A 20 4.16 16.49 13.53
C THR A 20 4.85 17.21 14.68
N THR A 21 6.17 17.25 14.67
CA THR A 21 6.98 17.95 15.69
C THR A 21 6.74 19.46 15.66
N THR A 22 6.69 20.06 14.49
CA THR A 22 6.42 21.51 14.32
C THR A 22 5.04 21.86 14.83
N ALA A 23 4.01 21.08 14.50
CA ALA A 23 2.65 21.28 14.99
C ALA A 23 2.56 21.25 16.52
N VAL A 24 3.25 20.28 17.15
CA VAL A 24 3.28 20.16 18.63
C VAL A 24 4.03 21.32 19.26
N ILE A 25 5.16 21.77 18.69
CA ILE A 25 5.94 22.92 19.19
C ILE A 25 5.11 24.19 19.12
N ILE A 26 4.47 24.47 17.97
CA ILE A 26 3.62 25.66 17.79
C ILE A 26 2.46 25.64 18.80
N ALA A 27 1.76 24.51 18.92
CA ALA A 27 0.65 24.37 19.86
C ALA A 27 1.12 24.55 21.31
N GLY A 28 2.29 24.00 21.67
CA GLY A 28 2.89 24.15 23.00
C GLY A 28 3.26 25.59 23.32
N GLU A 29 3.88 26.31 22.39
CA GLU A 29 4.24 27.72 22.55
C GLU A 29 3.00 28.63 22.64
N LEU A 30 1.96 28.37 21.86
CA LEU A 30 0.69 29.09 21.94
C LEU A 30 0.03 28.89 23.31
N LEU A 31 0.02 27.67 23.86
CA LEU A 31 -0.50 27.38 25.21
C LEU A 31 0.32 28.07 26.28
N LYS A 32 1.64 28.07 26.18
CA LYS A 32 2.51 28.76 27.09
C LYS A 32 2.27 30.28 27.10
N LYS A 33 2.12 30.87 25.92
CA LYS A 33 1.78 32.30 25.78
C LYS A 33 0.37 32.63 26.29
N SER A 34 -0.54 31.66 26.28
CA SER A 34 -1.87 31.83 26.85
C SER A 34 -1.81 32.02 28.38
N GLU A 35 -0.86 31.39 29.09
CA GLU A 35 -0.65 31.58 30.55
C GLU A 35 -0.33 33.04 30.87
N ASP A 36 0.63 33.65 30.16
CA ASP A 36 0.99 35.06 30.28
C ASP A 36 -0.21 36.02 30.11
N LEU A 37 -1.13 35.67 29.18
CA LEU A 37 -2.33 36.47 28.90
C LEU A 37 -3.42 36.28 29.98
N LEU A 38 -3.55 35.07 30.51
CA LEU A 38 -4.46 34.76 31.60
C LEU A 38 -4.04 35.51 32.90
N ASP A 39 -2.74 35.62 33.18
CA ASP A 39 -2.18 36.38 34.31
C ASP A 39 -2.46 37.89 34.18
N GLN A 40 -2.69 38.40 32.96
CA GLN A 40 -3.15 39.74 32.66
C GLN A 40 -4.67 39.88 32.73
N GLU A 41 -5.38 38.87 33.26
CA GLU A 41 -6.85 38.83 33.37
C GLU A 41 -7.60 38.86 32.01
N ILE A 42 -6.94 38.49 30.92
CA ILE A 42 -7.60 38.36 29.59
C ILE A 42 -8.42 37.09 29.59
N HIS A 43 -9.70 37.19 29.27
CA HIS A 43 -10.62 36.07 29.30
C HIS A 43 -10.25 35.01 28.20
N PRO A 44 -10.25 33.67 28.52
CA PRO A 44 -9.85 32.61 27.60
C PRO A 44 -10.56 32.65 26.23
N THR A 45 -11.82 33.06 26.18
CA THR A 45 -12.56 33.19 24.91
C THR A 45 -11.99 34.24 23.98
N ILE A 46 -11.43 35.36 24.56
CA ILE A 46 -10.78 36.43 23.80
C ILE A 46 -9.46 35.91 23.22
N ILE A 47 -8.69 35.18 24.04
CA ILE A 47 -7.43 34.55 23.59
C ILE A 47 -7.70 33.58 22.44
N ALA A 48 -8.69 32.69 22.60
CA ALA A 48 -9.08 31.73 21.55
C ALA A 48 -9.59 32.42 20.26
N LEU A 49 -10.28 33.56 20.40
CA LEU A 49 -10.71 34.35 19.23
C LEU A 49 -9.50 34.98 18.52
N GLY A 50 -8.56 35.53 19.28
CA GLY A 50 -7.32 36.10 18.75
C GLY A 50 -6.50 35.05 17.99
N TYR A 51 -6.33 33.85 18.52
CA TYR A 51 -5.62 32.76 17.84
C TYR A 51 -6.31 32.32 16.54
N ARG A 52 -7.66 32.27 16.52
CA ARG A 52 -8.41 31.97 15.27
C ARG A 52 -8.22 33.03 14.20
N GLN A 53 -8.22 34.33 14.60
CA GLN A 53 -7.98 35.41 13.67
C GLN A 53 -6.54 35.40 13.14
N ALA A 54 -5.57 35.15 14.02
CA ALA A 54 -4.16 35.00 13.64
C ALA A 54 -3.94 33.81 12.69
N ALA A 55 -4.58 32.68 12.95
CA ALA A 55 -4.51 31.51 12.06
C ALA A 55 -5.08 31.82 10.66
N ALA A 56 -6.24 32.48 10.58
CA ALA A 56 -6.81 32.88 9.29
C ALA A 56 -5.87 33.84 8.52
N LYS A 57 -5.24 34.79 9.22
CA LYS A 57 -4.29 35.72 8.59
C LYS A 57 -2.99 35.00 8.19
N ALA A 58 -2.51 34.03 8.99
CA ALA A 58 -1.35 33.25 8.63
C ALA A 58 -1.57 32.43 7.35
N ILE A 59 -2.76 31.85 7.16
CA ILE A 59 -3.10 31.11 5.92
C ILE A 59 -3.04 32.03 4.70
N GLU A 60 -3.61 33.24 4.78
CA GLU A 60 -3.52 34.22 3.68
C GLU A 60 -2.06 34.57 3.35
N LEU A 61 -1.23 34.80 4.37
CA LEU A 61 0.19 35.10 4.16
C LEU A 61 1.00 33.92 3.60
N LEU A 62 0.65 32.70 3.99
CA LEU A 62 1.26 31.48 3.42
C LEU A 62 0.93 31.36 1.93
N ASP A 63 -0.32 31.64 1.53
CA ASP A 63 -0.72 31.66 0.11
C ASP A 63 0.06 32.71 -0.70
N ASP A 64 0.31 33.89 -0.12
CA ASP A 64 1.06 34.98 -0.77
C ASP A 64 2.54 34.64 -1.00
N ILE A 65 3.15 33.83 -0.12
CA ILE A 65 4.59 33.45 -0.21
C ILE A 65 4.82 32.07 -0.83
N ALA A 66 3.73 31.34 -1.11
CA ALA A 66 3.82 30.02 -1.72
C ALA A 66 4.34 30.11 -3.17
N ILE A 67 5.11 29.11 -3.57
CA ILE A 67 5.63 28.94 -4.91
C ILE A 67 4.97 27.71 -5.57
N ASP A 68 4.82 27.75 -6.90
CA ASP A 68 4.31 26.60 -7.64
C ASP A 68 5.24 25.40 -7.53
N ALA A 69 4.67 24.22 -7.34
CA ALA A 69 5.39 22.96 -7.14
C ALA A 69 4.82 21.83 -8.02
N LYS A 70 4.60 22.12 -9.30
CA LYS A 70 4.01 21.17 -10.26
C LYS A 70 5.05 20.42 -11.10
N ASP A 71 6.28 20.91 -11.11
CA ASP A 71 7.35 20.29 -11.87
C ASP A 71 8.03 19.18 -11.04
N GLU A 72 8.50 18.16 -11.74
CA GLU A 72 9.08 16.95 -11.15
C GLU A 72 10.37 17.25 -10.34
N ASP A 73 11.16 18.22 -10.77
CA ASP A 73 12.38 18.66 -10.07
C ASP A 73 12.04 19.26 -8.68
N THR A 74 10.97 20.04 -8.60
CA THR A 74 10.49 20.59 -7.32
C THR A 74 9.91 19.48 -6.43
N LEU A 75 9.13 18.54 -6.98
CA LEU A 75 8.61 17.40 -6.22
C LEU A 75 9.75 16.53 -5.66
N THR A 76 10.78 16.28 -6.46
CA THR A 76 11.98 15.53 -6.01
C THR A 76 12.69 16.26 -4.86
N LYS A 77 12.83 17.59 -4.94
CA LYS A 77 13.40 18.39 -3.85
C LYS A 77 12.54 18.37 -2.59
N VAL A 78 11.23 18.35 -2.74
CA VAL A 78 10.27 18.19 -1.61
C VAL A 78 10.48 16.84 -0.94
N ALA A 79 10.50 15.74 -1.71
CA ALA A 79 10.78 14.40 -1.19
C ALA A 79 12.14 14.32 -0.47
N MET A 80 13.20 14.86 -1.08
CA MET A 80 14.54 14.93 -0.47
C MET A 80 14.53 15.70 0.85
N THR A 81 13.74 16.76 0.95
CA THR A 81 13.63 17.59 2.16
C THR A 81 12.94 16.81 3.28
N ALA A 82 11.85 16.10 2.98
CA ALA A 82 11.12 15.26 3.93
C ALA A 82 11.97 14.12 4.50
N MET A 83 12.91 13.59 3.70
CA MET A 83 13.85 12.53 4.12
C MET A 83 15.12 13.06 4.80
N THR A 84 15.32 14.36 4.95
CA THR A 84 16.54 14.94 5.53
C THR A 84 16.64 14.60 7.03
N GLY A 85 17.79 14.09 7.46
CA GLY A 85 18.05 13.72 8.85
C GLY A 85 17.46 12.37 9.28
N LYS A 86 17.01 11.56 8.32
CA LYS A 86 16.36 10.25 8.57
C LYS A 86 17.20 9.06 8.07
N GLY A 87 18.53 9.13 8.15
CA GLY A 87 19.40 8.00 7.78
C GLY A 87 19.55 7.70 6.29
N THR A 88 18.92 8.49 5.43
CA THR A 88 18.85 8.26 3.97
C THR A 88 19.85 9.08 3.15
N GLU A 89 20.78 9.82 3.79
CA GLU A 89 21.59 10.88 3.18
C GLU A 89 22.32 10.46 1.90
N LYS A 90 22.77 9.20 1.81
CA LYS A 90 23.55 8.71 0.66
C LYS A 90 22.69 8.33 -0.55
N ALA A 91 21.45 7.89 -0.31
CA ALA A 91 20.53 7.40 -1.35
C ALA A 91 19.29 8.30 -1.49
N ARG A 92 19.32 9.51 -0.90
CA ARG A 92 18.18 10.41 -0.81
C ARG A 92 17.62 10.81 -2.18
N GLU A 93 18.49 11.12 -3.14
CA GLU A 93 18.07 11.53 -4.49
C GLU A 93 17.44 10.35 -5.27
N PRO A 94 18.06 9.15 -5.36
CA PRO A 94 17.42 8.01 -5.98
C PRO A 94 16.07 7.61 -5.34
N LEU A 95 15.99 7.63 -4.01
CA LEU A 95 14.73 7.34 -3.31
C LEU A 95 13.66 8.39 -3.61
N ALA A 96 14.04 9.67 -3.68
CA ALA A 96 13.12 10.75 -4.01
C ALA A 96 12.52 10.57 -5.43
N GLU A 97 13.33 10.19 -6.41
CA GLU A 97 12.90 9.90 -7.77
C GLU A 97 11.90 8.72 -7.79
N LEU A 98 12.18 7.65 -7.04
CA LEU A 98 11.26 6.52 -6.91
C LEU A 98 9.92 6.93 -6.28
N ILE A 99 9.94 7.77 -5.23
CA ILE A 99 8.75 8.28 -4.54
C ILE A 99 7.91 9.14 -5.49
N VAL A 100 8.53 10.09 -6.18
CA VAL A 100 7.83 10.95 -7.15
C VAL A 100 7.24 10.13 -8.27
N GLY A 101 7.98 9.14 -8.78
CA GLY A 101 7.50 8.18 -9.77
C GLY A 101 6.29 7.38 -9.27
N ALA A 102 6.32 6.91 -8.02
CA ALA A 102 5.22 6.17 -7.40
C ALA A 102 3.96 7.04 -7.25
N VAL A 103 4.10 8.25 -6.71
CA VAL A 103 2.99 9.18 -6.53
C VAL A 103 2.35 9.54 -7.87
N ASN A 104 3.17 9.86 -8.89
CA ASN A 104 2.67 10.22 -10.22
C ASN A 104 1.88 9.10 -10.90
N GLN A 105 2.18 7.82 -10.60
CA GLN A 105 1.44 6.68 -11.16
C GLN A 105 0.07 6.46 -10.52
N VAL A 106 -0.15 6.90 -9.29
CA VAL A 106 -1.41 6.70 -8.56
C VAL A 106 -2.30 7.95 -8.52
N VAL A 107 -1.90 9.04 -9.18
CA VAL A 107 -2.72 10.25 -9.29
C VAL A 107 -3.96 9.97 -10.14
N GLU A 108 -5.15 10.21 -9.60
CA GLU A 108 -6.42 10.19 -10.33
C GLU A 108 -7.17 11.51 -10.13
N ASP A 109 -7.50 12.21 -11.22
CA ASP A 109 -8.24 13.47 -11.18
C ASP A 109 -7.63 14.55 -10.25
N GLY A 110 -6.31 14.57 -10.12
CA GLY A 110 -5.56 15.51 -9.27
C GLY A 110 -5.57 15.15 -7.78
N LYS A 111 -6.02 13.97 -7.42
CA LYS A 111 -5.95 13.41 -6.07
C LYS A 111 -4.99 12.22 -6.03
N VAL A 112 -4.36 12.02 -4.89
CA VAL A 112 -3.40 10.95 -4.67
C VAL A 112 -3.94 9.97 -3.63
N ASP A 113 -4.22 8.74 -4.05
CA ASP A 113 -4.57 7.65 -3.12
C ASP A 113 -3.29 6.93 -2.69
N THR A 114 -2.66 7.42 -1.62
CA THR A 114 -1.41 6.86 -1.08
C THR A 114 -1.54 5.40 -0.63
N GLU A 115 -2.76 4.92 -0.33
CA GLU A 115 -3.01 3.52 0.01
C GLU A 115 -2.71 2.57 -1.17
N GLN A 116 -2.66 3.09 -2.41
CA GLN A 116 -2.30 2.31 -3.59
C GLN A 116 -0.78 2.18 -3.82
N ILE A 117 0.02 2.91 -3.06
CA ILE A 117 1.47 2.73 -3.02
C ILE A 117 1.76 1.68 -1.94
N LYS A 118 2.21 0.51 -2.36
CA LYS A 118 2.68 -0.51 -1.43
C LYS A 118 4.15 -0.30 -1.16
N ILE A 119 4.54 -0.33 0.11
CA ILE A 119 5.95 -0.42 0.51
C ILE A 119 6.22 -1.87 0.90
N GLU A 120 7.23 -2.45 0.31
CA GLU A 120 7.75 -3.77 0.68
C GLU A 120 9.22 -3.64 1.01
N SER A 121 9.60 -4.08 2.19
CA SER A 121 10.93 -3.86 2.76
C SER A 121 11.69 -5.16 2.94
N LYS A 122 12.90 -5.26 2.40
CA LYS A 122 13.76 -6.45 2.54
C LYS A 122 15.21 -6.03 2.77
N ASP A 123 15.84 -6.59 3.81
CA ASP A 123 17.25 -6.37 4.12
C ASP A 123 18.22 -7.18 3.24
N GLY A 124 19.53 -7.04 3.47
CA GLY A 124 20.56 -7.83 2.81
C GLY A 124 21.03 -7.29 1.45
N ALA A 125 20.72 -6.04 1.10
CA ALA A 125 21.23 -5.37 -0.10
C ALA A 125 21.55 -3.89 0.16
N ALA A 126 22.05 -3.18 -0.84
CA ALA A 126 22.28 -1.73 -0.73
C ALA A 126 20.95 -0.96 -0.89
N ILE A 127 20.90 0.28 -0.38
CA ILE A 127 19.74 1.15 -0.55
C ILE A 127 19.49 1.46 -2.03
N ASP A 128 20.56 1.57 -2.80
CA ASP A 128 20.53 1.84 -4.25
C ASP A 128 19.90 0.69 -5.06
N ASP A 129 19.70 -0.49 -4.45
CA ASP A 129 18.99 -1.62 -5.04
C ASP A 129 17.48 -1.53 -4.84
N SER A 130 16.99 -0.44 -4.24
CA SER A 130 15.55 -0.16 -4.14
C SER A 130 14.96 0.16 -5.51
N GLU A 131 13.76 -0.32 -5.78
CA GLU A 131 13.11 -0.15 -7.08
C GLU A 131 11.62 0.17 -6.98
N LEU A 132 11.11 0.89 -7.99
CA LEU A 132 9.68 1.08 -8.20
C LEU A 132 9.17 0.02 -9.18
N VAL A 133 8.25 -0.82 -8.72
CA VAL A 133 7.57 -1.81 -9.55
C VAL A 133 6.20 -1.28 -9.95
N SER A 134 6.01 -1.05 -11.25
CA SER A 134 4.70 -0.69 -11.84
C SER A 134 3.78 -1.90 -11.83
N GLY A 135 3.22 -2.19 -10.66
CA GLY A 135 2.44 -3.36 -10.34
C GLY A 135 2.55 -3.71 -8.86
N VAL A 136 2.29 -4.97 -8.51
CA VAL A 136 2.20 -5.40 -7.12
C VAL A 136 3.17 -6.54 -6.83
N ILE A 137 3.93 -6.39 -5.73
CA ILE A 137 4.75 -7.48 -5.17
C ILE A 137 3.96 -8.12 -4.03
N ILE A 138 3.87 -9.44 -4.01
CA ILE A 138 3.22 -10.21 -2.97
C ILE A 138 4.28 -11.03 -2.23
N ASP A 139 4.42 -10.79 -0.92
CA ASP A 139 5.33 -11.53 -0.02
C ASP A 139 4.74 -12.91 0.29
N LYS A 140 4.67 -13.74 -0.74
CA LYS A 140 4.18 -15.13 -0.73
C LYS A 140 4.85 -15.90 -1.85
N GLU A 141 4.99 -17.21 -1.64
CA GLU A 141 5.42 -18.20 -2.62
C GLU A 141 4.22 -18.82 -3.35
N LYS A 142 4.46 -19.43 -4.51
CA LYS A 142 3.47 -20.30 -5.16
C LYS A 142 3.17 -21.52 -4.30
N VAL A 143 1.95 -22.01 -4.31
CA VAL A 143 1.49 -23.05 -3.39
C VAL A 143 2.01 -24.47 -3.71
N HIS A 144 2.51 -24.70 -4.92
CA HIS A 144 2.98 -26.03 -5.32
C HIS A 144 4.21 -25.93 -6.24
N PRO A 145 5.28 -26.72 -6.02
CA PRO A 145 6.53 -26.64 -6.78
C PRO A 145 6.36 -27.00 -8.27
N GLY A 146 5.34 -27.75 -8.65
CA GLY A 146 5.03 -28.10 -10.03
C GLY A 146 4.36 -26.99 -10.84
N MET A 147 4.04 -25.85 -10.21
CA MET A 147 3.49 -24.69 -10.91
C MET A 147 4.60 -23.91 -11.65
N PRO A 148 4.27 -23.19 -12.73
CA PRO A 148 5.23 -22.33 -13.39
C PRO A 148 5.75 -21.24 -12.42
N SER A 149 7.03 -20.87 -12.53
CA SER A 149 7.62 -19.75 -11.80
C SER A 149 7.54 -18.44 -12.58
N GLU A 150 7.14 -18.50 -13.84
CA GLU A 150 6.95 -17.35 -14.74
C GLU A 150 5.74 -17.58 -15.64
N VAL A 151 4.91 -16.57 -15.75
CA VAL A 151 3.71 -16.57 -16.61
C VAL A 151 3.68 -15.25 -17.39
N SER A 152 3.91 -15.30 -18.69
CA SER A 152 3.74 -14.18 -19.60
C SER A 152 2.29 -14.06 -20.06
N ASP A 153 1.87 -12.85 -20.44
CA ASP A 153 0.47 -12.56 -20.81
C ASP A 153 -0.52 -13.08 -19.74
N ALA A 154 -0.25 -12.72 -18.50
CA ALA A 154 -0.96 -13.23 -17.33
C ALA A 154 -2.44 -12.78 -17.32
N LYS A 155 -3.33 -13.76 -17.19
CA LYS A 155 -4.76 -13.59 -16.94
C LYS A 155 -5.03 -13.98 -15.50
N ILE A 156 -5.31 -12.99 -14.68
CA ILE A 156 -5.27 -13.08 -13.22
C ILE A 156 -6.69 -13.19 -12.67
N ALA A 157 -6.97 -14.28 -11.97
CA ALA A 157 -8.17 -14.45 -11.18
C ALA A 157 -7.93 -14.05 -9.72
N LEU A 158 -8.79 -13.21 -9.14
CA LEU A 158 -8.78 -12.80 -7.75
C LEU A 158 -9.97 -13.41 -7.01
N VAL A 159 -9.69 -14.31 -6.07
CA VAL A 159 -10.74 -15.08 -5.39
C VAL A 159 -10.71 -14.86 -3.89
N ASN A 160 -11.85 -14.47 -3.31
CA ASN A 160 -12.01 -14.23 -1.87
C ASN A 160 -12.69 -15.42 -1.13
N SER A 161 -12.88 -16.55 -1.78
CA SER A 161 -13.38 -17.79 -1.14
C SER A 161 -12.26 -18.82 -1.08
N ALA A 162 -12.38 -19.77 -0.15
CA ALA A 162 -11.48 -20.91 -0.11
C ALA A 162 -11.76 -21.86 -1.29
N ILE A 163 -10.70 -22.46 -1.81
CA ILE A 163 -10.78 -23.50 -2.83
C ILE A 163 -10.60 -24.84 -2.11
N GLU A 164 -11.67 -25.27 -1.48
CA GLU A 164 -11.75 -26.47 -0.67
C GLU A 164 -13.17 -27.02 -0.71
N VAL A 165 -13.34 -28.25 -0.35
CA VAL A 165 -14.69 -28.83 -0.18
C VAL A 165 -15.33 -28.13 1.02
N LYS A 166 -16.49 -27.52 0.82
CA LYS A 166 -17.23 -26.85 1.89
C LYS A 166 -17.71 -27.89 2.91
N GLU A 167 -17.34 -27.71 4.15
CA GLU A 167 -17.95 -28.42 5.26
C GLU A 167 -19.44 -28.05 5.34
N THR A 168 -20.27 -29.00 5.77
CA THR A 168 -21.69 -28.75 5.96
C THR A 168 -21.93 -27.71 7.05
N GLU A 169 -22.78 -26.72 6.80
CA GLU A 169 -23.13 -25.64 7.75
C GLU A 169 -23.87 -26.15 9.00
N VAL A 170 -24.21 -27.43 9.04
CA VAL A 170 -24.90 -28.11 10.14
C VAL A 170 -24.04 -29.27 10.61
N ASP A 171 -23.95 -29.47 11.93
CA ASP A 171 -23.31 -30.62 12.55
C ASP A 171 -24.05 -31.92 12.12
N ALA A 172 -23.73 -32.38 10.93
CA ALA A 172 -24.27 -33.64 10.39
C ALA A 172 -23.17 -34.70 10.46
N GLU A 173 -23.33 -35.67 11.36
CA GLU A 173 -22.50 -36.86 11.36
C GLU A 173 -22.97 -37.83 10.27
N ILE A 174 -22.19 -37.99 9.22
CA ILE A 174 -22.39 -39.07 8.25
C ILE A 174 -21.63 -40.31 8.75
N ARG A 175 -22.36 -41.31 9.19
CA ARG A 175 -21.77 -42.60 9.58
C ARG A 175 -21.64 -43.50 8.37
N ILE A 176 -20.43 -43.57 7.84
CA ILE A 176 -20.08 -44.47 6.73
C ILE A 176 -19.69 -45.83 7.35
N THR A 177 -20.44 -46.87 7.03
CA THR A 177 -20.17 -48.23 7.51
C THR A 177 -19.69 -49.14 6.38
N ASP A 178 -19.79 -48.74 5.14
CA ASP A 178 -19.41 -49.50 3.94
C ASP A 178 -18.19 -48.84 3.28
N PRO A 179 -17.08 -49.59 3.04
CA PRO A 179 -15.93 -49.10 2.32
C PRO A 179 -16.23 -48.53 0.93
N ASN A 180 -17.22 -49.06 0.22
CA ASN A 180 -17.63 -48.55 -1.09
C ASN A 180 -18.26 -47.15 -1.01
N GLN A 181 -19.02 -46.88 0.09
CA GLN A 181 -19.57 -45.53 0.33
C GLN A 181 -18.44 -44.54 0.63
N MET A 182 -17.45 -44.93 1.40
CA MET A 182 -16.26 -44.10 1.67
C MET A 182 -15.55 -43.71 0.39
N GLN A 183 -15.34 -44.69 -0.51
CA GLN A 183 -14.70 -44.44 -1.80
C GLN A 183 -15.52 -43.47 -2.66
N ALA A 184 -16.84 -43.63 -2.70
CA ALA A 184 -17.73 -42.74 -3.45
C ALA A 184 -17.72 -41.31 -2.91
N PHE A 185 -17.59 -41.09 -1.60
CA PHE A 185 -17.42 -39.74 -1.03
C PHE A 185 -16.10 -39.10 -1.43
N ILE A 186 -15.00 -39.82 -1.35
CA ILE A 186 -13.67 -39.34 -1.77
C ILE A 186 -13.69 -38.94 -3.26
N GLU A 187 -14.28 -39.79 -4.11
CA GLU A 187 -14.41 -39.50 -5.55
C GLU A 187 -15.31 -38.28 -5.81
N GLN A 188 -16.34 -38.06 -5.00
CA GLN A 188 -17.19 -36.89 -5.11
C GLN A 188 -16.47 -35.61 -4.66
N GLU A 189 -15.73 -35.64 -3.56
CA GLU A 189 -14.90 -34.51 -3.10
C GLU A 189 -13.84 -34.15 -4.16
N GLU A 190 -13.15 -35.17 -4.70
CA GLU A 190 -12.19 -34.97 -5.79
C GLU A 190 -12.83 -34.35 -7.03
N ALA A 191 -14.02 -34.81 -7.43
CA ALA A 191 -14.76 -34.27 -8.56
C ALA A 191 -15.14 -32.80 -8.35
N MET A 192 -15.59 -32.42 -7.14
CA MET A 192 -15.93 -31.03 -6.81
C MET A 192 -14.72 -30.11 -6.88
N ILE A 193 -13.59 -30.51 -6.31
CA ILE A 193 -12.34 -29.72 -6.36
C ILE A 193 -11.89 -29.57 -7.82
N LYS A 194 -11.96 -30.64 -8.58
CA LYS A 194 -11.59 -30.62 -10.00
C LYS A 194 -12.49 -29.68 -10.81
N GLU A 195 -13.81 -29.69 -10.56
CA GLU A 195 -14.75 -28.79 -11.21
C GLU A 195 -14.45 -27.32 -10.93
N MET A 196 -14.06 -26.97 -9.68
CA MET A 196 -13.58 -25.63 -9.33
C MET A 196 -12.36 -25.20 -10.15
N VAL A 197 -11.37 -26.09 -10.29
CA VAL A 197 -10.16 -25.81 -11.07
C VAL A 197 -10.44 -25.76 -12.57
N ASP A 198 -11.29 -26.66 -13.07
CA ASP A 198 -11.71 -26.67 -14.48
C ASP A 198 -12.47 -25.37 -14.83
N GLY A 199 -13.27 -24.81 -13.89
CA GLY A 199 -13.92 -23.52 -14.02
C GLY A 199 -12.93 -22.36 -14.19
N LEU A 200 -11.87 -22.31 -13.37
CA LEU A 200 -10.78 -21.32 -13.51
C LEU A 200 -10.08 -21.42 -14.88
N ALA A 201 -9.76 -22.64 -15.29
CA ALA A 201 -9.12 -22.88 -16.59
C ALA A 201 -10.05 -22.53 -17.78
N ALA A 202 -11.34 -22.82 -17.66
CA ALA A 202 -12.35 -22.50 -18.67
C ALA A 202 -12.58 -20.99 -18.83
N ALA A 203 -12.49 -20.22 -17.73
CA ALA A 203 -12.49 -18.74 -17.76
C ALA A 203 -11.21 -18.19 -18.44
N GLY A 204 -10.17 -19.01 -18.60
CA GLY A 204 -8.89 -18.65 -19.21
C GLY A 204 -7.85 -18.09 -18.24
N ALA A 205 -8.04 -18.25 -16.93
CA ALA A 205 -7.07 -17.82 -15.92
C ALA A 205 -5.80 -18.69 -15.99
N ASN A 206 -4.63 -18.09 -15.97
CA ASN A 206 -3.33 -18.74 -15.83
C ASN A 206 -2.58 -18.35 -14.56
N VAL A 207 -3.13 -17.35 -13.81
CA VAL A 207 -2.65 -16.95 -12.48
C VAL A 207 -3.84 -16.82 -11.54
N LEU A 208 -3.70 -17.29 -10.32
CA LEU A 208 -4.72 -17.26 -9.27
C LEU A 208 -4.16 -16.67 -7.98
N PHE A 209 -4.76 -15.60 -7.50
CA PHE A 209 -4.55 -15.12 -6.13
C PHE A 209 -5.78 -15.40 -5.29
N CYS A 210 -5.60 -16.19 -4.22
CA CYS A 210 -6.66 -16.57 -3.30
C CYS A 210 -6.44 -15.92 -1.93
N GLN A 211 -7.46 -15.20 -1.43
CA GLN A 211 -7.41 -14.58 -0.10
C GLN A 211 -7.48 -15.63 1.02
N LYS A 212 -8.07 -16.78 0.74
CA LYS A 212 -8.27 -17.89 1.68
C LYS A 212 -7.31 -19.04 1.42
N GLY A 213 -7.64 -20.22 1.97
CA GLY A 213 -6.91 -21.46 1.75
C GLY A 213 -7.16 -22.05 0.36
N ILE A 214 -6.21 -22.87 -0.08
CA ILE A 214 -6.34 -23.74 -1.26
C ILE A 214 -6.00 -25.15 -0.78
N ASP A 215 -6.92 -26.09 -0.94
CA ASP A 215 -6.74 -27.49 -0.59
C ASP A 215 -5.57 -28.12 -1.36
N ASP A 216 -4.89 -29.10 -0.77
CA ASP A 216 -3.70 -29.70 -1.38
C ASP A 216 -4.03 -30.43 -2.70
N LEU A 217 -5.22 -31.00 -2.82
CA LEU A 217 -5.68 -31.62 -4.05
C LEU A 217 -5.96 -30.55 -5.12
N ALA A 218 -6.55 -29.41 -4.74
CA ALA A 218 -6.75 -28.27 -5.62
C ALA A 218 -5.40 -27.71 -6.13
N GLN A 219 -4.39 -27.61 -5.25
CA GLN A 219 -3.03 -27.19 -5.63
C GLN A 219 -2.43 -28.13 -6.69
N HIS A 220 -2.61 -29.45 -6.55
CA HIS A 220 -2.16 -30.42 -7.53
C HIS A 220 -2.86 -30.23 -8.88
N TYR A 221 -4.19 -30.05 -8.93
CA TYR A 221 -4.91 -29.84 -10.16
C TYR A 221 -4.56 -28.51 -10.83
N LEU A 222 -4.39 -27.43 -10.05
CA LEU A 222 -3.92 -26.12 -10.54
C LEU A 222 -2.53 -26.25 -11.18
N ALA A 223 -1.60 -26.96 -10.54
CA ALA A 223 -0.28 -27.21 -11.09
C ALA A 223 -0.34 -28.03 -12.39
N LYS A 224 -1.21 -29.03 -12.46
CA LYS A 224 -1.44 -29.83 -13.67
C LYS A 224 -2.07 -29.03 -14.82
N ALA A 225 -2.91 -28.06 -14.48
CA ALA A 225 -3.48 -27.11 -15.44
C ALA A 225 -2.49 -26.02 -15.88
N GLY A 226 -1.30 -25.92 -15.26
CA GLY A 226 -0.30 -24.90 -15.54
C GLY A 226 -0.64 -23.53 -14.96
N ILE A 227 -1.52 -23.46 -13.96
CA ILE A 227 -1.94 -22.23 -13.30
C ILE A 227 -1.00 -21.95 -12.11
N LEU A 228 -0.38 -20.76 -12.10
CA LEU A 228 0.35 -20.27 -10.94
C LEU A 228 -0.66 -19.83 -9.88
N ALA A 229 -0.58 -20.38 -8.67
CA ALA A 229 -1.52 -20.04 -7.61
C ALA A 229 -0.83 -19.63 -6.32
N VAL A 230 -1.40 -18.62 -5.66
CA VAL A 230 -0.94 -18.06 -4.36
C VAL A 230 -2.11 -18.05 -3.39
N ARG A 231 -1.90 -18.55 -2.17
CA ARG A 231 -2.93 -18.62 -1.13
C ARG A 231 -2.71 -17.60 -0.01
N ARG A 232 -3.76 -17.32 0.76
CA ARG A 232 -3.71 -16.46 1.95
C ARG A 232 -3.14 -15.07 1.65
N VAL A 233 -3.48 -14.52 0.50
CA VAL A 233 -3.14 -13.16 0.13
C VAL A 233 -3.92 -12.18 1.04
N LYS A 234 -3.26 -11.15 1.54
CA LYS A 234 -3.89 -10.14 2.40
C LYS A 234 -4.98 -9.39 1.62
N LYS A 235 -6.05 -8.96 2.31
CA LYS A 235 -7.14 -8.22 1.68
C LYS A 235 -6.64 -6.95 0.98
N SER A 236 -5.76 -6.19 1.62
CA SER A 236 -5.14 -5.00 1.05
C SER A 236 -4.36 -5.28 -0.24
N ASP A 237 -3.65 -6.41 -0.30
CA ASP A 237 -2.92 -6.83 -1.50
C ASP A 237 -3.88 -7.25 -2.63
N MET A 238 -5.01 -7.90 -2.28
CA MET A 238 -6.07 -8.23 -3.26
C MET A 238 -6.67 -6.96 -3.89
N GLU A 239 -6.92 -5.92 -3.08
CA GLU A 239 -7.44 -4.64 -3.53
C GLU A 239 -6.44 -3.91 -4.45
N LYS A 240 -5.15 -3.92 -4.09
CA LYS A 240 -4.07 -3.40 -4.94
C LYS A 240 -3.93 -4.17 -6.26
N LEU A 241 -3.98 -5.52 -6.20
CA LEU A 241 -3.97 -6.37 -7.41
C LEU A 241 -5.17 -6.05 -8.32
N ALA A 242 -6.36 -5.87 -7.76
CA ALA A 242 -7.55 -5.51 -8.52
C ALA A 242 -7.37 -4.17 -9.26
N LYS A 243 -6.83 -3.17 -8.56
CA LYS A 243 -6.54 -1.85 -9.17
C LYS A 243 -5.41 -1.89 -10.20
N ALA A 244 -4.34 -2.64 -9.93
CA ALA A 244 -3.20 -2.72 -10.84
C ALA A 244 -3.50 -3.47 -12.13
N THR A 245 -4.32 -4.53 -12.06
CA THR A 245 -4.56 -5.44 -13.18
C THR A 245 -5.93 -5.28 -13.85
N GLY A 246 -6.85 -4.56 -13.20
CA GLY A 246 -8.24 -4.42 -13.62
C GLY A 246 -9.11 -5.64 -13.30
N ALA A 247 -8.60 -6.62 -12.52
CA ALA A 247 -9.37 -7.79 -12.10
C ALA A 247 -10.48 -7.43 -11.11
N LYS A 248 -11.56 -8.21 -11.12
CA LYS A 248 -12.58 -8.15 -10.06
C LYS A 248 -12.33 -9.23 -9.02
N ILE A 249 -12.55 -8.89 -7.74
CA ILE A 249 -12.45 -9.85 -6.64
C ILE A 249 -13.75 -10.65 -6.59
N ILE A 250 -13.68 -11.95 -6.87
CA ILE A 250 -14.81 -12.86 -6.94
C ILE A 250 -14.96 -13.61 -5.61
N THR A 251 -16.18 -13.65 -5.09
CA THR A 251 -16.51 -14.36 -3.84
C THR A 251 -16.97 -15.79 -4.11
N ASN A 252 -17.59 -16.06 -5.24
CA ASN A 252 -18.01 -17.40 -5.65
C ASN A 252 -17.37 -17.76 -6.99
N LEU A 253 -16.62 -18.86 -7.02
CA LEU A 253 -15.92 -19.35 -8.22
C LEU A 253 -16.85 -19.68 -9.39
N GLU A 254 -18.09 -20.07 -9.12
CA GLU A 254 -19.08 -20.36 -10.14
C GLU A 254 -19.48 -19.13 -10.97
N ASP A 255 -19.30 -17.92 -10.40
CA ASP A 255 -19.63 -16.65 -11.04
C ASP A 255 -18.48 -16.09 -11.87
N LEU A 256 -17.29 -16.75 -11.86
CA LEU A 256 -16.11 -16.27 -12.57
C LEU A 256 -16.28 -16.33 -14.08
N THR A 257 -16.08 -15.21 -14.73
CA THR A 257 -16.09 -15.08 -16.18
C THR A 257 -14.76 -14.52 -16.70
N ALA A 258 -14.52 -14.61 -18.00
CA ALA A 258 -13.33 -14.03 -18.64
C ALA A 258 -13.25 -12.50 -18.47
N ASP A 259 -14.37 -11.80 -18.31
CA ASP A 259 -14.45 -10.35 -18.14
C ASP A 259 -14.09 -9.91 -16.71
N ASP A 260 -13.94 -10.84 -15.79
CA ASP A 260 -13.54 -10.58 -14.40
C ASP A 260 -12.04 -10.76 -14.18
N LEU A 261 -11.34 -11.30 -15.20
CA LEU A 261 -9.90 -11.51 -15.14
C LEU A 261 -9.14 -10.21 -15.35
N GLY A 262 -8.12 -10.01 -14.50
CA GLY A 262 -7.13 -8.95 -14.71
C GLY A 262 -6.06 -9.37 -15.71
N VAL A 263 -5.30 -8.37 -16.18
CA VAL A 263 -4.22 -8.58 -17.16
C VAL A 263 -2.93 -7.96 -16.64
N ALA A 264 -1.85 -8.73 -16.74
CA ALA A 264 -0.49 -8.24 -16.56
C ALA A 264 0.43 -8.83 -17.64
N GLY A 265 1.47 -8.11 -18.02
CA GLY A 265 2.44 -8.60 -19.00
C GLY A 265 3.22 -9.79 -18.48
N ASN A 266 3.62 -9.74 -17.20
CA ASN A 266 4.40 -10.80 -16.60
C ASN A 266 4.08 -10.99 -15.11
N VAL A 267 4.03 -12.26 -14.68
CA VAL A 267 3.96 -12.65 -13.26
C VAL A 267 5.10 -13.64 -13.00
N THR A 268 6.02 -13.28 -12.10
CA THR A 268 7.19 -14.10 -11.77
C THR A 268 7.28 -14.38 -10.28
N GLU A 269 7.84 -15.54 -9.94
CA GLU A 269 8.30 -15.86 -8.60
C GLU A 269 9.82 -15.66 -8.56
N ASP A 270 10.26 -14.67 -7.81
CA ASP A 270 11.67 -14.32 -7.66
C ASP A 270 12.10 -14.32 -6.19
N LYS A 271 13.38 -14.61 -5.96
CA LYS A 271 13.94 -14.58 -4.60
C LYS A 271 14.47 -13.21 -4.25
N VAL A 272 13.94 -12.64 -3.16
CA VAL A 272 14.43 -11.40 -2.58
C VAL A 272 14.87 -11.66 -1.13
N ALA A 273 16.13 -11.42 -0.81
CA ALA A 273 16.70 -11.67 0.52
C ALA A 273 16.55 -13.13 1.03
N GLY A 274 16.35 -14.10 0.12
CA GLY A 274 16.15 -15.51 0.45
C GLY A 274 14.70 -15.95 0.52
N ASP A 275 13.75 -15.02 0.55
CA ASP A 275 12.32 -15.29 0.51
C ASP A 275 11.81 -15.33 -0.93
N ASP A 276 10.94 -16.29 -1.24
CA ASP A 276 10.25 -16.34 -2.52
C ASP A 276 9.08 -15.34 -2.52
N MET A 277 9.02 -14.47 -3.53
CA MET A 277 8.01 -13.43 -3.67
C MET A 277 7.42 -13.44 -5.08
N ILE A 278 6.14 -13.09 -5.19
CA ILE A 278 5.47 -13.00 -6.50
C ILE A 278 5.44 -11.55 -6.95
N PHE A 279 5.97 -11.31 -8.14
CA PHE A 279 5.98 -10.02 -8.81
C PHE A 279 4.93 -10.02 -9.93
N VAL A 280 3.99 -9.10 -9.86
CA VAL A 280 3.03 -8.82 -10.94
C VAL A 280 3.50 -7.55 -11.62
N LYS A 281 4.03 -7.67 -12.83
CA LYS A 281 4.70 -6.58 -13.57
C LYS A 281 4.01 -6.31 -14.92
N GLU A 282 4.36 -5.15 -15.50
CA GLU A 282 3.88 -4.76 -16.83
C GLU A 282 2.34 -4.70 -16.92
N CYS A 283 1.72 -4.17 -15.87
CA CYS A 283 0.31 -3.84 -15.90
C CYS A 283 0.08 -2.67 -16.86
N LYS A 284 -0.98 -2.73 -17.65
CA LYS A 284 -1.22 -1.79 -18.76
C LYS A 284 -1.48 -0.34 -18.29
N ASP A 285 -2.14 -0.19 -17.15
CA ASP A 285 -2.45 1.09 -16.51
C ASP A 285 -2.48 0.86 -14.99
N PRO A 286 -1.30 0.70 -14.37
CA PRO A 286 -1.23 0.30 -12.98
C PRO A 286 -1.63 1.47 -12.07
N LYS A 287 -2.83 1.40 -11.50
CA LYS A 287 -3.33 2.34 -10.49
C LYS A 287 -2.91 1.94 -9.07
N ALA A 288 -2.06 0.96 -8.95
CA ALA A 288 -1.37 0.56 -7.73
C ALA A 288 0.06 0.13 -8.07
N VAL A 289 1.01 0.53 -7.24
CA VAL A 289 2.45 0.31 -7.43
C VAL A 289 3.10 -0.19 -6.15
N THR A 290 4.28 -0.77 -6.28
CA THR A 290 5.07 -1.21 -5.13
C THR A 290 6.46 -0.58 -5.16
N LEU A 291 6.84 0.05 -4.05
CA LEU A 291 8.22 0.43 -3.75
C LEU A 291 8.89 -0.73 -3.01
N LEU A 292 9.85 -1.40 -3.64
CA LEU A 292 10.69 -2.39 -2.99
C LEU A 292 11.89 -1.68 -2.38
N LEU A 293 11.89 -1.54 -1.06
CA LEU A 293 12.98 -0.89 -0.32
C LEU A 293 14.01 -1.91 0.10
N ARG A 294 15.28 -1.56 -0.09
CA ARG A 294 16.42 -2.40 0.27
C ARG A 294 17.31 -1.69 1.28
N GLY A 295 17.97 -2.45 2.12
CA GLY A 295 18.93 -1.93 3.09
C GLY A 295 19.82 -3.03 3.64
N SER A 296 20.94 -2.65 4.25
CA SER A 296 21.94 -3.60 4.74
C SER A 296 21.49 -4.43 5.95
N THR A 297 20.59 -3.88 6.76
CA THR A 297 20.05 -4.53 7.97
C THR A 297 18.57 -4.14 8.16
N SER A 298 17.82 -4.93 8.91
CA SER A 298 16.41 -4.65 9.22
C SER A 298 16.20 -3.27 9.83
N HIS A 299 17.04 -2.85 10.80
CA HIS A 299 16.93 -1.52 11.41
C HIS A 299 17.11 -0.37 10.41
N VAL A 300 18.04 -0.53 9.45
CA VAL A 300 18.26 0.47 8.40
C VAL A 300 17.05 0.52 7.47
N VAL A 301 16.50 -0.64 7.12
CA VAL A 301 15.30 -0.73 6.27
C VAL A 301 14.08 -0.10 6.96
N ASP A 302 13.86 -0.39 8.25
CA ASP A 302 12.76 0.20 9.03
C ASP A 302 12.85 1.74 9.10
N GLU A 303 14.08 2.29 9.16
CA GLU A 303 14.31 3.74 9.16
C GLU A 303 14.05 4.36 7.79
N ILE A 304 14.48 3.68 6.73
CA ILE A 304 14.23 4.09 5.34
C ILE A 304 12.72 4.05 5.06
N GLU A 305 12.03 2.99 5.47
CA GLU A 305 10.59 2.82 5.27
C GLU A 305 9.81 4.01 5.84
N ARG A 306 10.07 4.38 7.11
CA ARG A 306 9.45 5.55 7.73
C ARG A 306 9.75 6.85 6.98
N ALA A 307 11.01 7.03 6.55
CA ALA A 307 11.41 8.22 5.81
C ALA A 307 10.70 8.31 4.45
N VAL A 308 10.48 7.17 3.81
CA VAL A 308 9.78 7.07 2.52
C VAL A 308 8.28 7.27 2.71
N GLU A 309 7.67 6.71 3.77
CA GLU A 309 6.25 6.94 4.12
C GLU A 309 5.96 8.43 4.31
N ASP A 310 6.77 9.11 5.13
CA ASP A 310 6.67 10.55 5.33
C ASP A 310 6.80 11.33 4.01
N ALA A 311 7.78 10.96 3.18
CA ALA A 311 8.03 11.64 1.92
C ALA A 311 6.89 11.40 0.90
N ILE A 312 6.28 10.22 0.86
CA ILE A 312 5.09 9.93 0.03
C ILE A 312 3.95 10.86 0.45
N GLY A 313 3.66 10.98 1.75
CA GLY A 313 2.61 11.86 2.25
C GLY A 313 2.81 13.32 1.85
N VAL A 314 4.04 13.84 2.03
CA VAL A 314 4.39 15.22 1.67
C VAL A 314 4.30 15.46 0.16
N VAL A 315 4.81 14.54 -0.66
CA VAL A 315 4.72 14.66 -2.13
C VAL A 315 3.28 14.57 -2.60
N ALA A 316 2.48 13.66 -2.02
CA ALA A 316 1.05 13.53 -2.34
C ALA A 316 0.31 14.84 -2.04
N SER A 317 0.47 15.41 -0.85
CA SER A 317 -0.12 16.70 -0.48
C SER A 317 0.36 17.83 -1.40
N THR A 318 1.65 17.81 -1.79
CA THR A 318 2.20 18.83 -2.71
C THR A 318 1.58 18.72 -4.11
N VAL A 319 1.36 17.51 -4.60
CA VAL A 319 0.70 17.28 -5.91
C VAL A 319 -0.74 17.77 -5.89
N GLU A 320 -1.47 17.53 -4.79
CA GLU A 320 -2.86 17.97 -4.63
C GLU A 320 -2.98 19.48 -4.50
N ASP A 321 -2.14 20.11 -3.69
CA ASP A 321 -2.14 21.56 -3.46
C ASP A 321 -1.50 22.35 -4.61
N GLY A 322 -0.53 21.75 -5.30
CA GLY A 322 0.25 22.37 -6.37
C GLY A 322 1.17 23.50 -5.93
N LYS A 323 1.38 23.67 -4.62
CA LYS A 323 2.15 24.77 -4.02
C LYS A 323 2.96 24.30 -2.82
N VAL A 324 4.10 24.95 -2.57
CA VAL A 324 4.93 24.77 -1.38
C VAL A 324 5.42 26.10 -0.86
N VAL A 325 5.81 26.14 0.41
CA VAL A 325 6.54 27.28 0.99
C VAL A 325 7.99 26.88 1.24
N ILE A 326 8.91 27.84 1.17
CA ILE A 326 10.33 27.61 1.44
C ILE A 326 10.48 27.39 2.95
N GLY A 327 11.09 26.26 3.34
CA GLY A 327 11.32 25.91 4.75
C GLY A 327 12.40 26.74 5.44
N GLY A 328 12.97 26.18 6.53
CA GLY A 328 14.08 26.80 7.27
C GLY A 328 13.67 28.00 8.12
N GLY A 329 12.40 28.10 8.54
CA GLY A 329 11.86 29.19 9.35
C GLY A 329 11.42 30.41 8.53
N ALA A 330 11.45 30.34 7.22
CA ALA A 330 11.03 31.47 6.37
C ALA A 330 9.53 31.80 6.50
N PRO A 331 8.59 30.80 6.52
CA PRO A 331 7.17 31.05 6.74
C PRO A 331 6.88 31.67 8.12
N GLU A 332 7.52 31.16 9.16
CA GLU A 332 7.35 31.65 10.52
C GLU A 332 7.79 33.10 10.68
N ILE A 333 8.91 33.45 10.04
CA ILE A 333 9.40 34.85 10.03
C ILE A 333 8.47 35.74 9.20
N ALA A 334 7.92 35.25 8.10
CA ALA A 334 6.99 36.02 7.27
C ALA A 334 5.67 36.29 8.01
N ILE A 335 5.13 35.29 8.72
CA ILE A 335 3.91 35.41 9.53
C ILE A 335 4.13 36.33 10.75
N ALA A 336 5.31 36.34 11.34
CA ALA A 336 5.65 37.14 12.52
C ALA A 336 5.80 38.65 12.24
N LYS A 337 5.98 39.06 11.00
CA LYS A 337 6.08 40.47 10.53
C LYS A 337 4.72 41.10 10.34
#